data_aecbd441d1be05d4610a25a1769c3ccb
#
_entry.id   aecbd441d1be05d4610a25a1769c3ccb
#
_cell.length_a   1.000
_cell.length_b   1.000
_cell.length_c   1.000
_cell.angle_alpha   90.00
_cell.angle_beta   90.00
_cell.angle_gamma   90.00
#
_symmetry.space_group_name_H-M   'P 1'
#
loop_
_entity.id
_entity.type
_entity.pdbx_description
1 polymer ?
#
loop_
_entity_poly.entity_id
_entity_poly.type
_entity_poly.pdbx_seq_one_letter_code
_entity_poly.pdbx_strand_id
1 'polypeptide(L)'
;MRKRIFLTLGHQYYFCAKISSMPIPYEASLDYAQGEDRMDTLYSFRERFLFPQHNGADVTYFCGNSLGLQPKSVEYLMNKELRDWARYGVEGHFQATYPWFSYHHFFSERLAKIVGAEKDEVVAMNTLTVNLHVLMLSFYRPKGNRYKIIMEAGAFPSDQYAVETQVRMHGYDPNDAIIEITPQAGAHLIEDADIINAIKEAGDSVALVMIGGVNYYTGQFFDLENITRAAHSVGAYAGYDLAHAVGNIPMELHNWNVDFACWCSYKYLNSGPGGVGGIFVHERHGNDPTLFRLGGWWGNEEKTRFKMQKGFVPQKGAASWQMSNAPVFNMVAHNASLDLFDKAGIKELRKKSLKLTGYMEYLLQQIKHLPFEIITPAEPGRRGCQLSMLFKEKGREVFDALTQNGIVADWREPNVVRIAPVPLYNTFEDCYRFYEVLSQIK
;
A
#
# COMPACT_ATOMS: atom_id res chain seq x y z
N MET A 1 20.08 13.47 -53.94
CA MET A 1 19.21 12.57 -53.13
C MET A 1 19.97 12.13 -51.88
N ARG A 2 19.69 12.76 -50.74
CA ARG A 2 20.24 12.40 -49.43
C ARG A 2 19.14 11.75 -48.62
N LYS A 3 19.24 10.45 -48.31
CA LYS A 3 18.37 9.72 -47.40
C LYS A 3 18.73 10.14 -45.96
N ARG A 4 17.79 10.74 -45.28
CA ARG A 4 17.83 10.95 -43.81
C ARG A 4 17.37 9.66 -43.14
N ILE A 5 18.27 9.06 -42.37
CA ILE A 5 17.98 7.95 -41.45
C ILE A 5 17.49 8.61 -40.15
N PHE A 6 16.23 8.37 -39.79
CA PHE A 6 15.71 8.69 -38.47
C PHE A 6 16.12 7.56 -37.50
N LEU A 7 17.07 7.86 -36.63
CA LEU A 7 17.36 7.05 -35.47
C LEU A 7 16.30 7.38 -34.40
N THR A 8 15.41 6.46 -34.16
CA THR A 8 14.53 6.45 -33.00
C THR A 8 15.36 6.09 -31.77
N LEU A 9 15.65 7.08 -30.94
CA LEU A 9 16.21 6.89 -29.60
C LEU A 9 15.13 6.27 -28.68
N GLY A 10 15.26 4.98 -28.42
CA GLY A 10 14.50 4.30 -27.39
C GLY A 10 14.85 4.86 -26.01
N HIS A 11 13.90 5.42 -25.32
CA HIS A 11 14.05 5.82 -23.93
C HIS A 11 14.00 4.58 -23.04
N GLN A 12 15.18 4.00 -22.79
CA GLN A 12 15.39 3.08 -21.69
C GLN A 12 15.60 3.89 -20.41
N TYR A 13 14.55 4.11 -19.64
CA TYR A 13 14.69 4.49 -18.24
C TYR A 13 14.57 3.24 -17.36
N TYR A 14 15.62 2.44 -17.35
CA TYR A 14 15.88 1.52 -16.27
C TYR A 14 16.29 2.34 -15.04
N PHE A 15 15.36 2.59 -14.11
CA PHE A 15 15.70 2.99 -12.75
C PHE A 15 16.15 1.75 -11.95
N CYS A 16 16.97 0.91 -12.56
CA CYS A 16 17.86 0.02 -11.86
C CYS A 16 19.24 0.66 -11.91
N ALA A 17 19.41 1.78 -11.19
CA ALA A 17 20.73 2.18 -10.81
C ALA A 17 21.35 0.97 -10.11
N LYS A 18 22.31 0.29 -10.75
CA LYS A 18 23.32 -0.47 -10.04
C LYS A 18 23.93 0.50 -9.04
N ILE A 19 23.33 0.56 -7.84
CA ILE A 19 24.03 1.04 -6.66
C ILE A 19 25.14 0.00 -6.55
N SER A 20 26.33 0.35 -7.06
CA SER A 20 27.56 -0.34 -6.76
C SER A 20 27.58 -0.42 -5.24
N SER A 21 27.22 -1.58 -4.72
CA SER A 21 27.26 -1.87 -3.30
C SER A 21 28.74 -2.00 -2.91
N MET A 22 29.40 -0.87 -2.61
CA MET A 22 30.35 -0.96 -1.53
C MET A 22 29.51 -1.39 -0.33
N PRO A 23 29.81 -2.51 0.32
CA PRO A 23 29.11 -2.87 1.55
C PRO A 23 29.29 -1.69 2.50
N ILE A 24 28.20 -1.00 2.84
CA ILE A 24 28.21 -0.07 3.96
C ILE A 24 28.55 -0.97 5.14
N PRO A 25 29.69 -0.81 5.81
CA PRO A 25 30.06 -1.67 6.91
C PRO A 25 29.12 -1.36 8.04
N TYR A 26 28.01 -2.09 8.14
CA TYR A 26 27.12 -2.02 9.29
C TYR A 26 27.88 -2.54 10.53
N GLU A 27 27.64 -1.91 11.68
CA GLU A 27 28.15 -2.36 12.95
C GLU A 27 26.99 -2.64 13.93
N ALA A 28 27.06 -3.74 14.64
CA ALA A 28 26.09 -4.09 15.67
C ALA A 28 26.45 -3.36 17.00
N SER A 29 26.40 -2.02 16.96
CA SER A 29 26.71 -1.15 18.10
C SER A 29 25.73 0.02 18.20
N LEU A 30 25.50 0.48 19.42
CA LEU A 30 24.68 1.66 19.70
C LEU A 30 25.29 2.93 19.07
N ASP A 31 26.61 3.06 19.16
CA ASP A 31 27.33 4.21 18.60
C ASP A 31 27.13 4.34 17.09
N TYR A 32 27.14 3.21 16.36
CA TYR A 32 26.84 3.18 14.93
C TYR A 32 25.40 3.64 14.66
N ALA A 33 24.43 3.07 15.39
CA ALA A 33 23.01 3.41 15.19
C ALA A 33 22.76 4.90 15.44
N GLN A 34 23.28 5.44 16.52
CA GLN A 34 23.19 6.88 16.84
C GLN A 34 23.94 7.75 15.82
N GLY A 35 25.05 7.23 15.27
CA GLY A 35 25.78 7.89 14.17
C GLY A 35 24.92 8.06 12.93
N GLU A 36 24.24 6.99 12.49
CA GLU A 36 23.31 7.03 11.34
C GLU A 36 22.10 7.93 11.62
N ASP A 37 21.56 7.91 12.85
CA ASP A 37 20.44 8.77 13.24
C ASP A 37 20.81 10.27 13.20
N ARG A 38 22.04 10.62 13.60
CA ARG A 38 22.54 12.01 13.49
C ARG A 38 22.67 12.50 12.04
N MET A 39 22.89 11.60 11.10
CA MET A 39 23.00 11.91 9.67
C MET A 39 21.66 11.82 8.92
N ASP A 40 20.61 11.30 9.58
CA ASP A 40 19.30 11.13 8.98
C ASP A 40 18.54 12.46 8.85
N THR A 41 18.34 12.93 7.62
CA THR A 41 17.59 14.15 7.31
C THR A 41 16.11 14.07 7.68
N LEU A 42 15.58 12.87 7.88
CA LEU A 42 14.20 12.61 8.26
C LEU A 42 14.02 12.33 9.77
N TYR A 43 15.10 12.39 10.55
CA TYR A 43 15.06 12.06 11.99
C TYR A 43 14.00 12.86 12.76
N SER A 44 13.87 14.16 12.48
CA SER A 44 12.93 15.05 13.17
C SER A 44 11.45 14.72 12.92
N PHE A 45 11.13 13.89 11.91
CA PHE A 45 9.74 13.47 11.68
C PHE A 45 9.20 12.58 12.79
N ARG A 46 10.07 11.82 13.51
CA ARG A 46 9.68 11.04 14.68
C ARG A 46 8.92 11.88 15.71
N GLU A 47 9.37 13.11 15.94
CA GLU A 47 8.74 14.02 16.90
C GLU A 47 7.32 14.46 16.51
N ARG A 48 6.90 14.18 15.29
CA ARG A 48 5.55 14.50 14.79
C ARG A 48 4.51 13.45 15.15
N PHE A 49 4.92 12.33 15.78
CA PHE A 49 4.05 11.23 16.13
C PHE A 49 3.92 11.04 17.63
N LEU A 50 2.80 10.44 18.03
CA LEU A 50 2.57 9.96 19.40
C LEU A 50 2.87 8.46 19.46
N PHE A 51 3.65 8.06 20.45
CA PHE A 51 4.02 6.67 20.69
C PHE A 51 3.22 6.10 21.86
N PRO A 52 2.75 4.84 21.77
CA PRO A 52 2.30 4.10 22.94
C PRO A 52 3.41 4.04 23.99
N GLN A 53 3.00 3.93 25.24
CA GLN A 53 3.94 3.91 26.37
C GLN A 53 4.03 2.51 27.00
N HIS A 54 5.24 2.13 27.36
CA HIS A 54 5.52 0.95 28.17
C HIS A 54 6.42 1.34 29.35
N ASN A 55 5.94 1.12 30.58
CA ASN A 55 6.67 1.51 31.81
C ASN A 55 7.14 2.98 31.82
N GLY A 56 6.35 3.90 31.26
CA GLY A 56 6.64 5.34 31.24
C GLY A 56 7.63 5.79 30.16
N ALA A 57 8.02 4.91 29.24
CA ALA A 57 8.87 5.22 28.08
C ALA A 57 8.16 4.90 26.75
N ASP A 58 8.55 5.58 25.67
CA ASP A 58 8.06 5.27 24.34
C ASP A 58 8.43 3.83 23.95
N VAL A 59 7.45 3.10 23.37
CA VAL A 59 7.73 1.78 22.81
C VAL A 59 8.56 1.91 21.54
N THR A 60 9.31 0.86 21.19
CA THR A 60 9.84 0.67 19.84
C THR A 60 8.73 0.08 18.97
N TYR A 61 8.18 0.89 18.05
CA TYR A 61 6.98 0.55 17.29
C TYR A 61 7.30 0.10 15.86
N PHE A 62 7.20 -1.21 15.60
CA PHE A 62 7.44 -1.80 14.28
C PHE A 62 6.19 -2.39 13.62
N CYS A 63 5.01 -1.87 13.98
CA CYS A 63 3.73 -2.40 13.53
C CYS A 63 2.98 -1.49 12.54
N GLY A 64 3.70 -0.58 11.86
CA GLY A 64 3.11 0.33 10.87
C GLY A 64 2.53 -0.37 9.63
N ASN A 65 2.92 -1.61 9.39
CA ASN A 65 2.31 -2.51 8.40
C ASN A 65 0.91 -3.01 8.79
N SER A 66 0.48 -2.80 10.02
CA SER A 66 -0.85 -3.15 10.53
C SER A 66 -1.66 -1.89 10.88
N LEU A 67 -1.09 -0.99 11.67
CA LEU A 67 -1.66 0.32 11.99
C LEU A 67 -0.51 1.33 12.15
N GLY A 68 -0.56 2.43 11.42
CA GLY A 68 0.41 3.53 11.57
C GLY A 68 0.20 4.32 12.86
N LEU A 69 1.26 5.01 13.32
CA LEU A 69 1.21 5.87 14.50
C LEU A 69 0.37 7.13 14.25
N GLN A 70 -0.19 7.68 15.32
CA GLN A 70 -0.99 8.91 15.27
C GLN A 70 -0.08 10.14 15.06
N PRO A 71 -0.27 10.91 13.96
CA PRO A 71 0.34 12.24 13.85
C PRO A 71 -0.21 13.20 14.92
N LYS A 72 0.66 13.95 15.60
CA LYS A 72 0.26 14.91 16.65
C LYS A 72 -0.72 15.97 16.19
N SER A 73 -0.69 16.32 14.91
CA SER A 73 -1.60 17.31 14.31
C SER A 73 -3.04 16.84 14.19
N VAL A 74 -3.33 15.55 14.32
CA VAL A 74 -4.68 14.98 14.18
C VAL A 74 -5.65 15.60 15.18
N GLU A 75 -5.27 15.71 16.44
CA GLU A 75 -6.14 16.30 17.47
C GLU A 75 -6.53 17.75 17.15
N TYR A 76 -5.57 18.57 16.75
CA TYR A 76 -5.83 19.96 16.39
C TYR A 76 -6.77 20.07 15.18
N LEU A 77 -6.54 19.29 14.13
CA LEU A 77 -7.35 19.31 12.91
C LEU A 77 -8.77 18.74 13.18
N MET A 78 -8.88 17.71 14.00
CA MET A 78 -10.16 17.13 14.40
C MET A 78 -10.99 18.16 15.20
N ASN A 79 -10.39 18.82 16.17
CA ASN A 79 -11.04 19.88 16.94
C ASN A 79 -11.46 21.08 16.07
N LYS A 80 -10.74 21.35 14.99
CA LYS A 80 -11.09 22.38 14.02
C LYS A 80 -12.38 22.01 13.27
N GLU A 81 -12.49 20.80 12.75
CA GLU A 81 -13.71 20.33 12.09
C GLU A 81 -14.91 20.28 13.04
N LEU A 82 -14.70 19.89 14.30
CA LEU A 82 -15.74 19.93 15.32
C LEU A 82 -16.25 21.35 15.57
N ARG A 83 -15.35 22.34 15.63
CA ARG A 83 -15.74 23.76 15.77
C ARG A 83 -16.46 24.28 14.53
N ASP A 84 -16.01 23.92 13.33
CA ASP A 84 -16.65 24.31 12.08
C ASP A 84 -18.07 23.72 12.01
N TRP A 85 -18.24 22.45 12.41
CA TRP A 85 -19.56 21.84 12.49
C TRP A 85 -20.47 22.53 13.48
N ALA A 86 -20.01 22.82 14.70
CA ALA A 86 -20.78 23.55 15.69
C ALA A 86 -21.17 24.98 15.24
N ARG A 87 -20.29 25.62 14.49
CA ARG A 87 -20.47 27.02 14.04
C ARG A 87 -21.38 27.13 12.81
N TYR A 88 -21.21 26.26 11.85
CA TYR A 88 -21.81 26.40 10.53
C TYR A 88 -22.96 25.42 10.26
N GLY A 89 -23.06 24.31 11.00
CA GLY A 89 -24.05 23.29 10.70
C GLY A 89 -23.97 22.83 9.24
N VAL A 90 -25.10 22.83 8.53
CA VAL A 90 -25.14 22.45 7.09
C VAL A 90 -24.32 23.37 6.20
N GLU A 91 -24.16 24.63 6.55
CA GLU A 91 -23.37 25.61 5.79
C GLU A 91 -21.87 25.26 5.80
N GLY A 92 -21.41 24.40 6.70
CA GLY A 92 -20.04 23.88 6.69
C GLY A 92 -19.66 23.17 5.39
N HIS A 93 -20.62 22.70 4.62
CA HIS A 93 -20.37 22.20 3.28
C HIS A 93 -19.71 23.23 2.37
N PHE A 94 -19.91 24.52 2.62
CA PHE A 94 -19.41 25.63 1.79
C PHE A 94 -18.52 26.61 2.54
N GLN A 95 -18.75 26.79 3.85
CA GLN A 95 -18.15 27.86 4.68
C GLN A 95 -17.11 27.35 5.68
N ALA A 96 -16.99 26.04 5.90
CA ALA A 96 -15.92 25.49 6.73
C ALA A 96 -14.55 25.87 6.19
N THR A 97 -13.54 25.84 7.04
CA THR A 97 -12.15 26.12 6.63
C THR A 97 -11.69 25.20 5.49
N TYR A 98 -12.12 23.94 5.56
CA TYR A 98 -12.04 22.98 4.46
C TYR A 98 -13.47 22.60 4.07
N PRO A 99 -14.05 23.20 3.01
CA PRO A 99 -15.44 22.95 2.62
C PRO A 99 -15.73 21.49 2.41
N TRP A 100 -16.72 20.95 3.11
CA TRP A 100 -16.99 19.50 3.09
C TRP A 100 -17.53 19.01 1.76
N PHE A 101 -18.16 19.88 0.99
CA PHE A 101 -18.66 19.57 -0.35
C PHE A 101 -17.53 19.09 -1.29
N SER A 102 -16.36 19.71 -1.21
CA SER A 102 -15.19 19.42 -2.05
C SER A 102 -14.03 18.77 -1.27
N TYR A 103 -14.28 18.22 -0.09
CA TYR A 103 -13.23 17.75 0.83
C TYR A 103 -12.31 16.71 0.20
N HIS A 104 -12.84 15.81 -0.63
CA HIS A 104 -12.06 14.81 -1.35
C HIS A 104 -11.04 15.39 -2.33
N HIS A 105 -11.24 16.60 -2.86
CA HIS A 105 -10.30 17.25 -3.78
C HIS A 105 -8.94 17.57 -3.13
N PHE A 106 -8.90 17.72 -1.79
CA PHE A 106 -7.63 17.98 -1.07
C PHE A 106 -6.68 16.79 -1.07
N PHE A 107 -7.14 15.62 -1.49
CA PHE A 107 -6.40 14.36 -1.41
C PHE A 107 -5.84 13.92 -2.75
N SER A 108 -6.54 14.15 -3.85
CA SER A 108 -6.25 13.55 -5.15
C SER A 108 -4.83 13.83 -5.64
N GLU A 109 -4.39 15.12 -5.65
CA GLU A 109 -3.04 15.47 -6.10
C GLU A 109 -1.94 14.88 -5.20
N ARG A 110 -2.17 14.85 -3.89
CA ARG A 110 -1.20 14.35 -2.90
C ARG A 110 -1.05 12.84 -2.99
N LEU A 111 -2.17 12.13 -3.11
CA LEU A 111 -2.17 10.68 -3.31
C LEU A 111 -1.59 10.30 -4.67
N ALA A 112 -1.91 11.06 -5.73
CA ALA A 112 -1.34 10.84 -7.05
C ALA A 112 0.19 10.87 -7.03
N LYS A 113 0.81 11.83 -6.32
CA LYS A 113 2.27 11.89 -6.12
C LYS A 113 2.84 10.67 -5.40
N ILE A 114 2.09 10.08 -4.47
CA ILE A 114 2.52 8.90 -3.71
C ILE A 114 2.48 7.63 -4.57
N VAL A 115 1.45 7.51 -5.43
CA VAL A 115 1.23 6.29 -6.22
C VAL A 115 1.71 6.41 -7.68
N GLY A 116 2.29 7.55 -8.08
CA GLY A 116 2.75 7.77 -9.45
C GLY A 116 1.61 7.78 -10.46
N ALA A 117 0.61 8.63 -10.22
CA ALA A 117 -0.61 8.75 -11.02
C ALA A 117 -0.87 10.20 -11.42
N GLU A 118 -1.78 10.40 -12.36
CA GLU A 118 -2.37 11.70 -12.65
C GLU A 118 -3.44 12.03 -11.59
N LYS A 119 -3.66 13.33 -11.34
CA LYS A 119 -4.60 13.80 -10.30
C LYS A 119 -6.00 13.21 -10.42
N ASP A 120 -6.52 13.12 -11.64
CA ASP A 120 -7.90 12.68 -11.89
C ASP A 120 -8.03 11.14 -11.86
N GLU A 121 -6.94 10.40 -11.73
CA GLU A 121 -6.91 8.94 -11.60
C GLU A 121 -7.07 8.47 -10.15
N VAL A 122 -7.06 9.37 -9.18
CA VAL A 122 -7.03 9.01 -7.75
C VAL A 122 -8.13 9.71 -6.97
N VAL A 123 -8.81 8.97 -6.10
CA VAL A 123 -9.77 9.52 -5.15
C VAL A 123 -9.73 8.78 -3.81
N ALA A 124 -9.81 9.53 -2.71
CA ALA A 124 -10.00 8.98 -1.38
C ALA A 124 -11.48 8.73 -1.13
N MET A 125 -11.87 7.48 -0.90
CA MET A 125 -13.27 7.09 -0.69
C MET A 125 -13.39 5.76 0.05
N ASN A 126 -14.51 5.53 0.72
CA ASN A 126 -14.90 4.27 1.36
C ASN A 126 -13.77 3.63 2.23
N THR A 127 -13.77 2.29 2.28
CA THR A 127 -12.72 1.44 2.87
C THR A 127 -12.22 0.44 1.82
N LEU A 128 -11.08 -0.23 2.08
CA LEU A 128 -10.41 -1.11 1.12
C LEU A 128 -11.36 -2.11 0.47
N THR A 129 -11.99 -3.00 1.25
CA THR A 129 -12.79 -4.11 0.71
C THR A 129 -14.03 -3.61 -0.05
N VAL A 130 -14.64 -2.50 0.40
CA VAL A 130 -15.73 -1.85 -0.35
C VAL A 130 -15.21 -1.34 -1.70
N ASN A 131 -14.06 -0.69 -1.71
CA ASN A 131 -13.42 -0.21 -2.94
C ASN A 131 -13.09 -1.36 -3.89
N LEU A 132 -12.54 -2.47 -3.37
CA LEU A 132 -12.25 -3.65 -4.16
C LEU A 132 -13.51 -4.20 -4.84
N HIS A 133 -14.61 -4.38 -4.09
CA HIS A 133 -15.88 -4.83 -4.69
C HIS A 133 -16.42 -3.86 -5.74
N VAL A 134 -16.39 -2.56 -5.47
CA VAL A 134 -16.88 -1.54 -6.41
C VAL A 134 -16.07 -1.54 -7.71
N LEU A 135 -14.74 -1.70 -7.62
CA LEU A 135 -13.87 -1.79 -8.78
C LEU A 135 -14.04 -3.11 -9.53
N MET A 136 -14.15 -4.24 -8.82
CA MET A 136 -14.41 -5.53 -9.46
C MET A 136 -15.72 -5.54 -10.25
N LEU A 137 -16.78 -4.87 -9.79
CA LEU A 137 -18.02 -4.71 -10.56
C LEU A 137 -17.82 -3.99 -11.89
N SER A 138 -16.79 -3.16 -12.00
CA SER A 138 -16.44 -2.49 -13.26
C SER A 138 -15.53 -3.36 -14.14
N PHE A 139 -14.49 -3.96 -13.56
CA PHE A 139 -13.38 -4.58 -14.28
C PHE A 139 -13.48 -6.10 -14.40
N TYR A 140 -14.08 -6.79 -13.44
CA TYR A 140 -14.37 -8.22 -13.58
C TYR A 140 -15.72 -8.39 -14.31
N ARG A 141 -15.67 -8.49 -15.63
CA ARG A 141 -16.84 -8.63 -16.52
C ARG A 141 -16.74 -9.91 -17.34
N PRO A 142 -16.93 -11.09 -16.70
CA PRO A 142 -16.74 -12.37 -17.36
C PRO A 142 -17.72 -12.52 -18.54
N LYS A 143 -17.20 -13.08 -19.66
CA LYS A 143 -18.00 -13.31 -20.87
C LYS A 143 -17.44 -14.50 -21.66
N GLY A 144 -18.29 -15.48 -21.95
CA GLY A 144 -17.88 -16.70 -22.67
C GLY A 144 -16.76 -17.43 -21.96
N ASN A 145 -15.65 -17.67 -22.63
CA ASN A 145 -14.49 -18.36 -22.05
C ASN A 145 -13.61 -17.47 -21.18
N ARG A 146 -13.78 -16.14 -21.24
CA ARG A 146 -13.01 -15.16 -20.46
C ARG A 146 -13.69 -14.90 -19.13
N TYR A 147 -13.36 -15.65 -18.09
CA TYR A 147 -13.95 -15.54 -16.75
C TYR A 147 -12.99 -15.81 -15.60
N LYS A 148 -11.76 -16.24 -15.90
CA LYS A 148 -10.79 -16.59 -14.86
C LYS A 148 -10.15 -15.39 -14.23
N ILE A 149 -9.83 -15.50 -12.93
CA ILE A 149 -9.06 -14.54 -12.16
C ILE A 149 -7.76 -15.21 -11.75
N ILE A 150 -6.63 -14.53 -11.95
CA ILE A 150 -5.33 -14.96 -11.40
C ILE A 150 -5.03 -14.15 -10.15
N MET A 151 -4.65 -14.83 -9.05
CA MET A 151 -4.22 -14.21 -7.80
C MET A 151 -3.11 -15.01 -7.12
N GLU A 152 -2.41 -14.41 -6.17
CA GLU A 152 -1.46 -15.14 -5.35
C GLU A 152 -2.16 -16.07 -4.36
N ALA A 153 -1.66 -17.27 -4.20
CA ALA A 153 -2.10 -18.18 -3.15
C ALA A 153 -1.81 -17.61 -1.76
N GLY A 154 -2.74 -17.74 -0.84
CA GLY A 154 -2.59 -17.17 0.49
C GLY A 154 -2.65 -15.64 0.50
N ALA A 155 -3.32 -15.00 -0.47
CA ALA A 155 -3.67 -13.59 -0.43
C ALA A 155 -4.37 -13.25 0.89
N PHE A 156 -4.39 -11.97 1.27
CA PHE A 156 -5.06 -11.57 2.51
C PHE A 156 -6.54 -12.02 2.48
N PRO A 157 -7.08 -12.57 3.59
CA PRO A 157 -8.42 -13.19 3.59
C PRO A 157 -9.53 -12.31 3.00
N SER A 158 -9.48 -10.97 3.19
CA SER A 158 -10.51 -10.08 2.61
C SER A 158 -10.51 -10.09 1.09
N ASP A 159 -9.34 -10.28 0.46
CA ASP A 159 -9.23 -10.32 -1.01
C ASP A 159 -9.72 -11.65 -1.54
N GLN A 160 -9.34 -12.77 -0.86
CA GLN A 160 -9.85 -14.09 -1.18
C GLN A 160 -11.39 -14.10 -1.14
N TYR A 161 -11.99 -13.57 -0.04
CA TYR A 161 -13.45 -13.52 0.12
C TYR A 161 -14.11 -12.61 -0.93
N ALA A 162 -13.50 -11.48 -1.24
CA ALA A 162 -14.03 -10.55 -2.25
C ALA A 162 -13.99 -11.19 -3.64
N VAL A 163 -12.88 -11.78 -4.05
CA VAL A 163 -12.73 -12.46 -5.34
C VAL A 163 -13.69 -13.63 -5.46
N GLU A 164 -13.73 -14.51 -4.44
CA GLU A 164 -14.63 -15.66 -4.42
C GLU A 164 -16.10 -15.26 -4.54
N THR A 165 -16.54 -14.24 -3.80
CA THR A 165 -17.93 -13.79 -3.84
C THR A 165 -18.29 -13.12 -5.15
N GLN A 166 -17.37 -12.37 -5.78
CA GLN A 166 -17.56 -11.79 -7.12
C GLN A 166 -17.69 -12.88 -8.19
N VAL A 167 -16.86 -13.94 -8.12
CA VAL A 167 -16.95 -15.10 -9.02
C VAL A 167 -18.33 -15.77 -8.88
N ARG A 168 -18.78 -16.04 -7.65
CA ARG A 168 -20.10 -16.63 -7.37
C ARG A 168 -21.26 -15.74 -7.85
N MET A 169 -21.14 -14.41 -7.68
CA MET A 169 -22.15 -13.45 -8.13
C MET A 169 -22.37 -13.53 -9.64
N HIS A 170 -21.31 -13.83 -10.40
CA HIS A 170 -21.39 -14.05 -11.85
C HIS A 170 -21.77 -15.46 -12.27
N GLY A 171 -22.07 -16.36 -11.32
CA GLY A 171 -22.55 -17.71 -11.57
C GLY A 171 -21.45 -18.75 -11.88
N TYR A 172 -20.18 -18.44 -11.59
CA TYR A 172 -19.05 -19.36 -11.78
C TYR A 172 -18.67 -20.07 -10.48
N ASP A 173 -18.03 -21.23 -10.61
CA ASP A 173 -17.44 -21.94 -9.49
C ASP A 173 -16.05 -21.34 -9.19
N PRO A 174 -15.77 -20.87 -7.97
CA PRO A 174 -14.45 -20.36 -7.60
C PRO A 174 -13.31 -21.37 -7.82
N ASN A 175 -13.56 -22.67 -7.63
CA ASN A 175 -12.54 -23.70 -7.83
C ASN A 175 -12.09 -23.84 -9.30
N ASP A 176 -12.93 -23.41 -10.25
CA ASP A 176 -12.57 -23.38 -11.67
C ASP A 176 -12.12 -21.99 -12.12
N ALA A 177 -12.75 -20.96 -11.59
CA ALA A 177 -12.54 -19.59 -12.05
C ALA A 177 -11.33 -18.90 -11.42
N ILE A 178 -10.84 -19.35 -10.24
CA ILE A 178 -9.70 -18.74 -9.56
C ILE A 178 -8.45 -19.58 -9.79
N ILE A 179 -7.42 -18.98 -10.37
CA ILE A 179 -6.09 -19.57 -10.53
C ILE A 179 -5.19 -18.97 -9.47
N GLU A 180 -4.84 -19.75 -8.45
CA GLU A 180 -3.92 -19.35 -7.40
C GLU A 180 -2.48 -19.72 -7.76
N ILE A 181 -1.59 -18.73 -7.73
CA ILE A 181 -0.15 -18.93 -7.95
C ILE A 181 0.53 -19.22 -6.62
N THR A 182 1.08 -20.41 -6.49
CA THR A 182 1.76 -20.86 -5.27
C THR A 182 3.27 -20.68 -5.38
N PRO A 183 3.98 -20.44 -4.27
CA PRO A 183 5.44 -20.56 -4.25
C PRO A 183 5.87 -21.97 -4.71
N GLN A 184 7.04 -22.06 -5.31
CA GLN A 184 7.64 -23.35 -5.66
C GLN A 184 7.89 -24.21 -4.39
N ALA A 185 7.96 -25.51 -4.55
CA ALA A 185 8.12 -26.42 -3.42
C ALA A 185 9.35 -26.07 -2.56
N GLY A 186 9.12 -25.80 -1.28
CA GLY A 186 10.16 -25.40 -0.33
C GLY A 186 10.54 -23.91 -0.35
N ALA A 187 9.92 -23.10 -1.22
CA ALA A 187 10.09 -21.64 -1.26
C ALA A 187 8.97 -20.92 -0.48
N HIS A 188 9.26 -19.71 -0.03
CA HIS A 188 8.28 -18.80 0.62
C HIS A 188 7.78 -17.71 -0.33
N LEU A 189 8.51 -17.47 -1.41
CA LEU A 189 8.26 -16.38 -2.35
C LEU A 189 7.64 -16.90 -3.64
N ILE A 190 6.74 -16.12 -4.21
CA ILE A 190 6.22 -16.33 -5.57
C ILE A 190 7.12 -15.55 -6.52
N GLU A 191 7.67 -16.23 -7.53
CA GLU A 191 8.46 -15.51 -8.53
C GLU A 191 7.55 -14.80 -9.54
N ASP A 192 7.90 -13.54 -9.89
CA ASP A 192 7.14 -12.77 -10.87
C ASP A 192 7.01 -13.51 -12.22
N ALA A 193 8.03 -14.31 -12.57
CA ALA A 193 8.03 -15.17 -13.75
C ALA A 193 6.93 -16.23 -13.71
N ASP A 194 6.63 -16.82 -12.54
CA ASP A 194 5.59 -17.84 -12.39
C ASP A 194 4.20 -17.20 -12.61
N ILE A 195 3.99 -15.99 -12.09
CA ILE A 195 2.76 -15.23 -12.34
C ILE A 195 2.60 -14.93 -13.84
N ILE A 196 3.64 -14.41 -14.48
CA ILE A 196 3.65 -14.05 -15.90
C ILE A 196 3.42 -15.28 -16.79
N ASN A 197 4.02 -16.42 -16.44
CA ASN A 197 3.82 -17.67 -17.17
C ASN A 197 2.39 -18.19 -17.03
N ALA A 198 1.83 -18.18 -15.82
CA ALA A 198 0.43 -18.59 -15.59
C ALA A 198 -0.56 -17.70 -16.37
N ILE A 199 -0.33 -16.39 -16.46
CA ILE A 199 -1.12 -15.48 -17.28
C ILE A 199 -1.08 -15.89 -18.75
N LYS A 200 0.11 -16.18 -19.29
CA LYS A 200 0.29 -16.58 -20.70
C LYS A 200 -0.35 -17.95 -20.97
N GLU A 201 -0.18 -18.92 -20.07
CA GLU A 201 -0.75 -20.26 -20.20
C GLU A 201 -2.28 -20.26 -20.16
N ALA A 202 -2.87 -19.48 -19.24
CA ALA A 202 -4.33 -19.34 -19.16
C ALA A 202 -4.92 -18.53 -20.34
N GLY A 203 -4.11 -17.66 -20.96
CA GLY A 203 -4.39 -16.97 -22.21
C GLY A 203 -5.69 -16.15 -22.17
N ASP A 204 -6.53 -16.34 -23.18
CA ASP A 204 -7.77 -15.59 -23.36
C ASP A 204 -8.89 -15.96 -22.36
N SER A 205 -8.67 -16.98 -21.52
CA SER A 205 -9.60 -17.31 -20.44
C SER A 205 -9.52 -16.35 -19.26
N VAL A 206 -8.41 -15.60 -19.13
CA VAL A 206 -8.22 -14.64 -18.04
C VAL A 206 -9.02 -13.38 -18.27
N ALA A 207 -9.89 -13.04 -17.33
CA ALA A 207 -10.62 -11.77 -17.29
C ALA A 207 -9.90 -10.71 -16.46
N LEU A 208 -9.27 -11.13 -15.36
CA LEU A 208 -8.65 -10.24 -14.39
C LEU A 208 -7.41 -10.89 -13.77
N VAL A 209 -6.34 -10.12 -13.62
CA VAL A 209 -5.22 -10.41 -12.71
C VAL A 209 -5.40 -9.51 -11.50
N MET A 210 -5.60 -10.11 -10.31
CA MET A 210 -5.83 -9.40 -9.05
C MET A 210 -4.82 -9.88 -8.00
N ILE A 211 -3.80 -9.06 -7.72
CA ILE A 211 -2.66 -9.42 -6.87
C ILE A 211 -2.41 -8.30 -5.86
N GLY A 212 -1.89 -8.65 -4.69
CA GLY A 212 -1.36 -7.67 -3.75
C GLY A 212 -0.11 -6.97 -4.32
N GLY A 213 0.04 -5.65 -4.12
CA GLY A 213 1.27 -4.97 -4.53
C GLY A 213 2.46 -5.42 -3.70
N VAL A 214 2.26 -5.52 -2.39
CA VAL A 214 3.21 -6.11 -1.44
C VAL A 214 2.50 -7.23 -0.68
N ASN A 215 3.06 -8.41 -0.72
CA ASN A 215 2.53 -9.54 0.03
C ASN A 215 2.60 -9.27 1.54
N TYR A 216 1.47 -9.38 2.22
CA TYR A 216 1.36 -9.03 3.64
C TYR A 216 2.16 -9.95 4.56
N TYR A 217 2.36 -11.22 4.16
CA TYR A 217 3.03 -12.23 4.97
C TYR A 217 4.55 -12.16 4.84
N THR A 218 5.06 -12.17 3.61
CA THR A 218 6.49 -12.16 3.32
C THR A 218 7.11 -10.76 3.24
N GLY A 219 6.32 -9.72 2.93
CA GLY A 219 6.83 -8.38 2.62
C GLY A 219 7.36 -8.25 1.19
N GLN A 220 7.20 -9.27 0.34
CA GLN A 220 7.60 -9.26 -1.06
C GLN A 220 6.81 -8.22 -1.86
N PHE A 221 7.51 -7.38 -2.60
CA PHE A 221 6.95 -6.48 -3.61
C PHE A 221 7.03 -7.15 -4.98
N PHE A 222 5.89 -7.20 -5.69
CA PHE A 222 5.78 -7.79 -7.02
C PHE A 222 6.10 -6.78 -8.13
N ASP A 223 6.55 -7.27 -9.29
CA ASP A 223 6.81 -6.46 -10.49
C ASP A 223 5.50 -6.10 -11.21
N LEU A 224 4.79 -5.09 -10.67
CA LEU A 224 3.47 -4.68 -11.15
C LEU A 224 3.48 -4.25 -12.62
N GLU A 225 4.58 -3.64 -13.10
CA GLU A 225 4.72 -3.23 -14.51
C GLU A 225 4.69 -4.42 -15.44
N ASN A 226 5.54 -5.43 -15.20
CA ASN A 226 5.63 -6.60 -16.06
C ASN A 226 4.41 -7.51 -15.94
N ILE A 227 3.81 -7.62 -14.77
CA ILE A 227 2.55 -8.35 -14.55
C ILE A 227 1.40 -7.67 -15.30
N THR A 228 1.27 -6.35 -15.22
CA THR A 228 0.27 -5.58 -15.99
C THR A 228 0.44 -5.80 -17.50
N ARG A 229 1.68 -5.71 -17.99
CA ARG A 229 1.97 -5.95 -19.40
C ARG A 229 1.60 -7.37 -19.85
N ALA A 230 1.85 -8.36 -19.01
CA ALA A 230 1.45 -9.74 -19.28
C ALA A 230 -0.09 -9.90 -19.30
N ALA A 231 -0.80 -9.32 -18.34
CA ALA A 231 -2.27 -9.32 -18.32
C ALA A 231 -2.85 -8.72 -19.59
N HIS A 232 -2.35 -7.54 -20.00
CA HIS A 232 -2.81 -6.88 -21.23
C HIS A 232 -2.48 -7.68 -22.50
N SER A 233 -1.38 -8.41 -22.53
CA SER A 233 -1.00 -9.24 -23.70
C SER A 233 -2.00 -10.36 -24.00
N VAL A 234 -2.79 -10.79 -23.02
CA VAL A 234 -3.88 -11.77 -23.16
C VAL A 234 -5.26 -11.12 -23.13
N GLY A 235 -5.34 -9.78 -23.07
CA GLY A 235 -6.58 -9.00 -23.05
C GLY A 235 -7.30 -9.02 -21.69
N ALA A 236 -6.61 -9.34 -20.60
CA ALA A 236 -7.12 -9.27 -19.22
C ALA A 236 -6.88 -7.88 -18.63
N TYR A 237 -7.70 -7.48 -17.64
CA TYR A 237 -7.41 -6.33 -16.79
C TYR A 237 -6.40 -6.70 -15.70
N ALA A 238 -5.64 -5.69 -15.23
CA ALA A 238 -4.73 -5.79 -14.10
C ALA A 238 -5.18 -4.88 -12.95
N GLY A 239 -5.54 -5.47 -11.82
CA GLY A 239 -5.94 -4.79 -10.60
C GLY A 239 -5.06 -5.15 -9.40
N TYR A 240 -4.85 -4.21 -8.47
CA TYR A 240 -3.96 -4.42 -7.35
C TYR A 240 -4.56 -3.99 -6.01
N ASP A 241 -4.39 -4.83 -4.97
CA ASP A 241 -4.50 -4.39 -3.58
C ASP A 241 -3.15 -3.81 -3.13
N LEU A 242 -3.13 -2.52 -2.89
CA LEU A 242 -1.91 -1.79 -2.50
C LEU A 242 -1.84 -1.48 -1.00
N ALA A 243 -2.59 -2.21 -0.16
CA ALA A 243 -2.67 -1.97 1.28
C ALA A 243 -1.30 -1.95 1.98
N HIS A 244 -0.33 -2.74 1.50
CA HIS A 244 1.03 -2.77 2.02
C HIS A 244 2.05 -2.02 1.15
N ALA A 245 1.63 -1.46 0.01
CA ALA A 245 2.51 -0.76 -0.93
C ALA A 245 2.42 0.77 -0.79
N VAL A 246 1.21 1.33 -0.69
CA VAL A 246 1.00 2.78 -0.64
C VAL A 246 1.60 3.37 0.64
N GLY A 247 2.45 4.41 0.46
CA GLY A 247 3.19 5.03 1.55
C GLY A 247 4.47 4.27 1.99
N ASN A 248 4.72 3.12 1.42
CA ASN A 248 5.86 2.25 1.69
C ASN A 248 6.86 2.18 0.53
N ILE A 249 6.36 2.05 -0.69
CA ILE A 249 7.16 1.93 -1.91
C ILE A 249 6.74 3.00 -2.92
N PRO A 250 7.67 3.72 -3.57
CA PRO A 250 7.36 4.55 -4.72
C PRO A 250 6.79 3.71 -5.87
N MET A 251 5.71 4.18 -6.47
CA MET A 251 5.03 3.52 -7.59
C MET A 251 4.88 4.48 -8.76
N GLU A 252 4.55 3.95 -9.94
CA GLU A 252 4.31 4.67 -11.17
C GLU A 252 3.07 4.07 -11.87
N LEU A 253 1.91 4.04 -11.16
CA LEU A 253 0.72 3.31 -11.62
C LEU A 253 0.23 3.77 -12.99
N HIS A 254 0.30 5.08 -13.29
CA HIS A 254 -0.01 5.61 -14.61
C HIS A 254 0.93 5.05 -15.67
N ASN A 255 2.25 5.21 -15.48
CA ASN A 255 3.26 4.79 -16.45
C ASN A 255 3.32 3.26 -16.61
N TRP A 256 3.02 2.50 -15.56
CA TRP A 256 2.91 1.04 -15.61
C TRP A 256 1.61 0.58 -16.27
N ASN A 257 0.74 1.54 -16.63
CA ASN A 257 -0.49 1.27 -17.34
C ASN A 257 -1.48 0.36 -16.58
N VAL A 258 -1.46 0.41 -15.25
CA VAL A 258 -2.37 -0.33 -14.36
C VAL A 258 -3.81 0.03 -14.66
N ASP A 259 -4.75 -0.92 -14.62
CA ASP A 259 -6.15 -0.61 -14.88
C ASP A 259 -6.82 0.03 -13.67
N PHE A 260 -6.66 -0.59 -12.50
CA PHE A 260 -7.17 -0.08 -11.24
C PHE A 260 -6.34 -0.57 -10.04
N ALA A 261 -6.45 0.15 -8.95
CA ALA A 261 -5.92 -0.30 -7.66
C ALA A 261 -6.77 0.25 -6.50
N CYS A 262 -6.67 -0.39 -5.35
CA CYS A 262 -7.27 0.10 -4.10
C CYS A 262 -6.34 -0.12 -2.91
N TRP A 263 -6.52 0.68 -1.87
CA TRP A 263 -5.73 0.58 -0.64
C TRP A 263 -6.47 1.08 0.59
N CYS A 264 -6.01 0.66 1.76
CA CYS A 264 -6.34 1.31 3.02
C CYS A 264 -5.26 2.34 3.39
N SER A 265 -5.65 3.39 4.09
CA SER A 265 -4.71 4.47 4.47
C SER A 265 -4.22 4.38 5.92
N TYR A 266 -4.80 3.52 6.74
CA TYR A 266 -4.47 3.44 8.18
C TYR A 266 -3.15 2.72 8.49
N LYS A 267 -2.55 2.03 7.52
CA LYS A 267 -1.24 1.38 7.67
C LYS A 267 -0.12 2.41 7.50
N TYR A 268 0.66 2.33 6.44
CA TYR A 268 1.80 3.21 6.20
C TYR A 268 1.43 4.68 5.99
N LEU A 269 0.19 4.98 5.57
CA LEU A 269 -0.30 6.35 5.45
C LEU A 269 -0.86 6.92 6.78
N ASN A 270 -0.77 6.23 7.91
CA ASN A 270 -1.02 6.72 9.28
C ASN A 270 -2.35 7.47 9.45
N SER A 271 -3.42 7.07 8.75
CA SER A 271 -4.69 7.81 8.78
C SER A 271 -5.62 7.45 9.96
N GLY A 272 -5.12 6.64 10.90
CA GLY A 272 -5.85 6.22 12.08
C GLY A 272 -6.82 5.04 11.85
N PRO A 273 -7.33 4.44 12.93
CA PRO A 273 -8.23 3.29 12.86
C PRO A 273 -9.47 3.59 12.03
N GLY A 274 -9.80 2.70 11.08
CA GLY A 274 -10.95 2.88 10.20
C GLY A 274 -10.82 4.03 9.20
N GLY A 275 -9.60 4.49 8.95
CA GLY A 275 -9.30 5.57 7.99
C GLY A 275 -9.85 5.29 6.60
N VAL A 276 -10.15 6.37 5.88
CA VAL A 276 -10.68 6.31 4.50
C VAL A 276 -9.71 5.56 3.59
N GLY A 277 -10.25 4.71 2.69
CA GLY A 277 -9.46 4.09 1.64
C GLY A 277 -9.18 5.03 0.48
N GLY A 278 -8.44 4.53 -0.50
CA GLY A 278 -8.25 5.21 -1.78
C GLY A 278 -8.37 4.23 -2.93
N ILE A 279 -8.61 4.77 -4.11
CA ILE A 279 -8.59 4.04 -5.37
C ILE A 279 -7.74 4.78 -6.41
N PHE A 280 -7.20 4.02 -7.33
CA PHE A 280 -6.66 4.46 -8.60
C PHE A 280 -7.49 3.82 -9.72
N VAL A 281 -7.83 4.61 -10.73
CA VAL A 281 -8.40 4.13 -11.99
C VAL A 281 -7.73 4.90 -13.12
N HIS A 282 -7.08 4.19 -14.01
CA HIS A 282 -6.37 4.80 -15.13
C HIS A 282 -7.30 5.69 -15.98
N GLU A 283 -6.79 6.82 -16.47
CA GLU A 283 -7.56 7.83 -17.23
C GLU A 283 -8.32 7.24 -18.43
N ARG A 284 -7.75 6.22 -19.11
CA ARG A 284 -8.41 5.54 -20.24
C ARG A 284 -9.75 4.91 -19.84
N HIS A 285 -9.91 4.52 -18.57
CA HIS A 285 -11.16 3.96 -18.03
C HIS A 285 -12.00 5.02 -17.34
N GLY A 286 -11.36 5.98 -16.68
CA GLY A 286 -12.03 7.07 -15.98
C GLY A 286 -12.90 7.91 -16.92
N ASN A 287 -12.51 8.01 -18.18
CA ASN A 287 -13.21 8.77 -19.22
C ASN A 287 -14.06 7.91 -20.17
N ASP A 288 -14.08 6.58 -20.00
CA ASP A 288 -14.91 5.68 -20.83
C ASP A 288 -16.36 5.67 -20.30
N PRO A 289 -17.34 6.21 -21.06
CA PRO A 289 -18.74 6.22 -20.64
C PRO A 289 -19.41 4.85 -20.73
N THR A 290 -18.81 3.89 -21.43
CA THR A 290 -19.35 2.54 -21.63
C THR A 290 -18.96 1.59 -20.50
N LEU A 291 -17.92 1.90 -19.75
CA LEU A 291 -17.50 1.09 -18.62
C LEU A 291 -18.54 1.17 -17.51
N PHE A 292 -19.07 0.01 -17.12
CA PHE A 292 -20.03 -0.06 -16.03
C PHE A 292 -19.43 0.44 -14.72
N ARG A 293 -20.17 1.26 -13.99
CA ARG A 293 -19.86 1.65 -12.62
C ARG A 293 -21.13 1.82 -11.79
N LEU A 294 -21.05 1.54 -10.52
CA LEU A 294 -22.17 1.81 -9.63
C LEU A 294 -22.39 3.31 -9.50
N GLY A 295 -23.62 3.75 -9.75
CA GLY A 295 -23.99 5.14 -9.61
C GLY A 295 -24.15 5.53 -8.15
N GLY A 296 -23.35 6.48 -7.68
CA GLY A 296 -23.48 7.13 -6.39
C GLY A 296 -23.73 8.62 -6.54
N TRP A 297 -24.36 9.24 -5.54
CA TRP A 297 -24.66 10.67 -5.64
C TRP A 297 -23.40 11.52 -5.81
N TRP A 298 -22.32 11.15 -5.13
CA TRP A 298 -21.05 11.89 -5.21
C TRP A 298 -20.25 11.61 -6.47
N GLY A 299 -20.46 10.45 -7.10
CA GLY A 299 -19.90 10.12 -8.42
C GLY A 299 -20.63 10.78 -9.60
N ASN A 300 -21.82 11.34 -9.36
CA ASN A 300 -22.56 12.10 -10.36
C ASN A 300 -21.91 13.46 -10.63
N GLU A 301 -22.08 14.00 -11.85
CA GLU A 301 -21.51 15.29 -12.25
C GLU A 301 -21.78 16.38 -11.23
N GLU A 302 -20.73 17.01 -10.75
CA GLU A 302 -20.75 17.96 -9.64
C GLU A 302 -21.62 19.20 -9.94
N LYS A 303 -21.55 19.73 -11.15
CA LYS A 303 -22.30 20.95 -11.58
C LYS A 303 -23.80 20.77 -11.64
N THR A 304 -24.26 19.53 -11.82
CA THR A 304 -25.68 19.20 -11.99
C THR A 304 -26.25 18.40 -10.83
N ARG A 305 -25.41 17.97 -9.90
CA ARG A 305 -25.76 17.10 -8.77
C ARG A 305 -27.01 17.58 -7.99
N PHE A 306 -27.11 18.87 -7.69
CA PHE A 306 -28.23 19.44 -6.95
C PHE A 306 -29.45 19.78 -7.82
N LYS A 307 -29.41 19.57 -9.13
CA LYS A 307 -30.59 19.72 -9.98
C LYS A 307 -31.58 18.55 -9.85
N MET A 308 -31.20 17.51 -9.11
CA MET A 308 -32.01 16.32 -8.82
C MET A 308 -32.60 15.67 -10.09
N GLN A 309 -31.86 15.70 -11.17
CA GLN A 309 -32.28 15.13 -12.45
C GLN A 309 -32.19 13.60 -12.40
N LYS A 310 -33.07 12.93 -13.14
CA LYS A 310 -32.99 11.48 -13.37
C LYS A 310 -31.80 11.13 -14.26
N GLY A 311 -31.19 9.99 -13.97
CA GLY A 311 -30.05 9.46 -14.71
C GLY A 311 -28.73 9.81 -14.06
N PHE A 312 -27.84 8.85 -14.07
CA PHE A 312 -26.48 8.99 -13.54
C PHE A 312 -25.56 9.49 -14.67
N VAL A 313 -24.97 10.65 -14.45
CA VAL A 313 -23.97 11.23 -15.34
C VAL A 313 -22.64 11.17 -14.59
N PRO A 314 -21.74 10.20 -14.90
CA PRO A 314 -20.51 10.04 -14.13
C PRO A 314 -19.60 11.26 -14.27
N GLN A 315 -18.94 11.63 -13.18
CA GLN A 315 -17.82 12.56 -13.21
C GLN A 315 -16.68 12.02 -14.09
N LYS A 316 -15.70 12.85 -14.41
CA LYS A 316 -14.47 12.41 -15.06
C LYS A 316 -13.54 11.71 -14.06
N GLY A 317 -12.74 10.77 -14.54
CA GLY A 317 -11.71 10.10 -13.77
C GLY A 317 -12.25 9.22 -12.64
N ALA A 318 -11.38 8.91 -11.70
CA ALA A 318 -11.66 8.06 -10.53
C ALA A 318 -12.80 8.60 -9.64
N ALA A 319 -13.05 9.91 -9.65
CA ALA A 319 -14.13 10.53 -8.89
C ALA A 319 -15.52 9.99 -9.27
N SER A 320 -15.68 9.43 -10.47
CA SER A 320 -16.95 8.82 -10.91
C SER A 320 -17.34 7.54 -10.15
N TRP A 321 -16.40 6.92 -9.41
CA TRP A 321 -16.67 5.77 -8.54
C TRP A 321 -17.12 6.13 -7.14
N GLN A 322 -17.14 7.43 -6.77
CA GLN A 322 -17.60 7.86 -5.46
C GLN A 322 -19.08 7.54 -5.25
N MET A 323 -19.39 6.94 -4.11
CA MET A 323 -20.78 6.55 -3.77
C MET A 323 -21.49 7.67 -3.01
N SER A 324 -20.94 8.08 -1.90
CA SER A 324 -21.48 9.10 -1.00
C SER A 324 -20.51 10.26 -0.84
N ASN A 325 -20.94 11.31 -0.13
CA ASN A 325 -20.09 12.42 0.25
C ASN A 325 -18.87 11.96 1.08
N ALA A 326 -17.85 12.80 1.11
CA ALA A 326 -16.61 12.53 1.83
C ALA A 326 -16.87 12.26 3.32
N PRO A 327 -16.31 11.18 3.89
CA PRO A 327 -16.36 10.92 5.32
C PRO A 327 -15.36 11.82 6.06
N VAL A 328 -15.74 13.09 6.27
CA VAL A 328 -14.84 14.19 6.68
C VAL A 328 -14.00 13.82 7.88
N PHE A 329 -14.58 13.33 8.98
CA PHE A 329 -13.82 13.01 10.20
C PHE A 329 -12.76 11.92 9.97
N ASN A 330 -13.05 10.90 9.17
CA ASN A 330 -12.06 9.88 8.82
C ASN A 330 -10.96 10.46 7.91
N MET A 331 -11.29 11.45 7.09
CA MET A 331 -10.34 12.10 6.19
C MET A 331 -9.45 13.12 6.91
N VAL A 332 -9.86 13.66 8.07
CA VAL A 332 -9.04 14.61 8.85
C VAL A 332 -7.71 13.98 9.26
N ALA A 333 -7.72 12.78 9.81
CA ALA A 333 -6.50 12.09 10.21
C ALA A 333 -5.61 11.77 8.99
N HIS A 334 -6.22 11.39 7.87
CA HIS A 334 -5.51 11.18 6.62
C HIS A 334 -4.87 12.47 6.09
N ASN A 335 -5.59 13.60 6.17
CA ASN A 335 -5.05 14.92 5.81
C ASN A 335 -3.81 15.27 6.63
N ALA A 336 -3.87 15.07 7.97
CA ALA A 336 -2.75 15.29 8.88
C ALA A 336 -1.50 14.49 8.49
N SER A 337 -1.69 13.24 8.09
CA SER A 337 -0.58 12.38 7.66
C SER A 337 -0.03 12.78 6.30
N LEU A 338 -0.89 13.10 5.33
CA LEU A 338 -0.43 13.53 4.01
C LEU A 338 0.42 14.79 4.08
N ASP A 339 0.19 15.69 5.05
CA ASP A 339 1.08 16.85 5.29
C ASP A 339 2.52 16.44 5.64
N LEU A 340 2.70 15.29 6.28
CA LEU A 340 4.02 14.74 6.58
C LEU A 340 4.64 14.10 5.33
N PHE A 341 3.85 13.39 4.52
CA PHE A 341 4.32 12.83 3.24
C PHE A 341 4.72 13.92 2.24
N ASP A 342 3.97 15.01 2.14
CA ASP A 342 4.32 16.14 1.28
C ASP A 342 5.66 16.77 1.66
N LYS A 343 5.95 16.84 2.97
CA LYS A 343 7.21 17.40 3.49
C LYS A 343 8.39 16.44 3.36
N ALA A 344 8.16 15.15 3.63
CA ALA A 344 9.21 14.13 3.58
C ALA A 344 9.54 13.69 2.15
N GLY A 345 8.53 13.53 1.32
CA GLY A 345 8.64 12.98 -0.03
C GLY A 345 8.84 11.48 -0.05
N ILE A 346 8.03 10.76 -0.84
CA ILE A 346 8.04 9.28 -0.90
C ILE A 346 9.41 8.73 -1.33
N LYS A 347 10.15 9.43 -2.18
CA LYS A 347 11.49 9.01 -2.64
C LYS A 347 12.53 9.09 -1.52
N GLU A 348 12.49 10.12 -0.68
CA GLU A 348 13.40 10.25 0.46
C GLU A 348 13.04 9.24 1.56
N LEU A 349 11.74 9.03 1.81
CA LEU A 349 11.28 7.96 2.69
C LEU A 349 11.79 6.59 2.22
N ARG A 350 11.76 6.32 0.91
CA ARG A 350 12.31 5.08 0.36
C ARG A 350 13.81 4.94 0.60
N LYS A 351 14.58 5.99 0.43
CA LYS A 351 16.04 5.97 0.69
C LYS A 351 16.33 5.58 2.14
N LYS A 352 15.63 6.20 3.10
CA LYS A 352 15.76 5.84 4.52
C LYS A 352 15.29 4.41 4.78
N SER A 353 14.15 3.99 4.21
CA SER A 353 13.62 2.63 4.35
C SER A 353 14.63 1.57 3.91
N LEU A 354 15.33 1.78 2.78
CA LEU A 354 16.38 0.87 2.30
C LEU A 354 17.54 0.73 3.29
N LYS A 355 17.96 1.83 3.91
CA LYS A 355 19.01 1.82 4.93
C LYS A 355 18.56 1.13 6.22
N LEU A 356 17.37 1.48 6.73
CA LEU A 356 16.82 0.88 7.94
C LEU A 356 16.62 -0.63 7.80
N THR A 357 16.04 -1.08 6.68
CA THR A 357 15.82 -2.52 6.46
C THR A 357 17.12 -3.28 6.22
N GLY A 358 18.09 -2.67 5.53
CA GLY A 358 19.42 -3.27 5.37
C GLY A 358 20.15 -3.42 6.71
N TYR A 359 20.09 -2.38 7.56
CA TYR A 359 20.66 -2.43 8.91
C TYR A 359 19.95 -3.47 9.78
N MET A 360 18.62 -3.47 9.79
CA MET A 360 17.85 -4.46 10.56
C MET A 360 18.18 -5.89 10.11
N GLU A 361 18.25 -6.14 8.81
CA GLU A 361 18.61 -7.46 8.28
C GLU A 361 20.01 -7.88 8.70
N TYR A 362 20.99 -6.96 8.64
CA TYR A 362 22.34 -7.21 9.15
C TYR A 362 22.34 -7.58 10.64
N LEU A 363 21.59 -6.84 11.47
CA LEU A 363 21.46 -7.12 12.90
C LEU A 363 20.85 -8.50 13.17
N LEU A 364 19.77 -8.83 12.45
CA LEU A 364 19.11 -10.15 12.53
C LEU A 364 20.07 -11.29 12.17
N GLN A 365 20.94 -11.08 11.19
CA GLN A 365 21.96 -12.07 10.80
C GLN A 365 23.03 -12.32 11.88
N GLN A 366 23.19 -11.41 12.86
CA GLN A 366 24.07 -11.64 14.02
C GLN A 366 23.45 -12.56 15.07
N ILE A 367 22.13 -12.74 15.07
CA ILE A 367 21.42 -13.62 16.01
C ILE A 367 21.56 -15.07 15.53
N LYS A 368 22.35 -15.89 16.25
CA LYS A 368 22.64 -17.29 15.87
C LYS A 368 21.98 -18.36 16.74
N HIS A 369 21.45 -17.94 17.89
CA HIS A 369 20.91 -18.87 18.91
C HIS A 369 19.39 -19.06 18.80
N LEU A 370 18.70 -18.24 18.02
CA LEU A 370 17.25 -18.38 17.77
C LEU A 370 17.00 -19.02 16.39
N PRO A 371 16.12 -20.02 16.31
CA PRO A 371 15.87 -20.77 15.07
C PRO A 371 14.83 -20.09 14.19
N PHE A 372 15.16 -18.96 13.58
CA PHE A 372 14.29 -18.29 12.61
C PHE A 372 14.95 -18.15 11.24
N GLU A 373 14.12 -17.97 10.24
CA GLU A 373 14.46 -17.65 8.87
C GLU A 373 13.80 -16.32 8.46
N ILE A 374 14.54 -15.45 7.75
CA ILE A 374 13.95 -14.24 7.14
C ILE A 374 13.34 -14.65 5.80
N ILE A 375 12.01 -14.66 5.73
CA ILE A 375 11.24 -15.03 4.52
C ILE A 375 10.93 -13.85 3.60
N THR A 376 11.39 -12.65 3.95
CA THR A 376 11.31 -11.47 3.09
C THR A 376 12.45 -11.51 2.06
N PRO A 377 12.23 -11.09 0.80
CA PRO A 377 13.29 -11.04 -0.20
C PRO A 377 14.52 -10.27 0.29
N ALA A 378 15.71 -10.81 0.06
CA ALA A 378 16.97 -10.14 0.40
C ALA A 378 17.25 -8.94 -0.53
N GLU A 379 16.77 -9.00 -1.78
CA GLU A 379 16.94 -7.92 -2.75
C GLU A 379 16.14 -6.68 -2.34
N PRO A 380 16.80 -5.53 -2.12
CA PRO A 380 16.13 -4.30 -1.66
C PRO A 380 15.01 -3.81 -2.59
N GLY A 381 15.12 -4.09 -3.90
CA GLY A 381 14.10 -3.73 -4.90
C GLY A 381 12.82 -4.56 -4.82
N ARG A 382 12.89 -5.75 -4.21
CA ARG A 382 11.76 -6.71 -4.11
C ARG A 382 11.06 -6.68 -2.76
N ARG A 383 11.28 -5.66 -1.93
CA ARG A 383 10.63 -5.52 -0.60
C ARG A 383 10.37 -4.07 -0.23
N GLY A 384 9.39 -3.87 0.68
CA GLY A 384 9.18 -2.61 1.38
C GLY A 384 10.01 -2.50 2.66
N CYS A 385 9.48 -1.83 3.69
CA CYS A 385 10.16 -1.74 4.99
C CYS A 385 9.88 -2.92 5.93
N GLN A 386 9.00 -3.86 5.57
CA GLN A 386 8.71 -5.03 6.39
C GLN A 386 9.81 -6.09 6.24
N LEU A 387 10.20 -6.70 7.39
CA LEU A 387 10.92 -7.96 7.46
C LEU A 387 10.06 -8.97 8.23
N SER A 388 10.00 -10.20 7.73
CA SER A 388 9.21 -11.30 8.28
C SER A 388 10.13 -12.42 8.73
N MET A 389 10.10 -12.75 10.03
CA MET A 389 10.89 -13.80 10.64
C MET A 389 9.98 -15.02 10.88
N LEU A 390 10.25 -16.11 10.18
CA LEU A 390 9.57 -17.40 10.38
C LEU A 390 10.32 -18.22 11.40
N PHE A 391 9.69 -18.55 12.49
CA PHE A 391 10.24 -19.37 13.57
C PHE A 391 9.81 -20.83 13.42
N LYS A 392 10.77 -21.75 13.48
CA LYS A 392 10.45 -23.18 13.50
C LYS A 392 9.95 -23.60 14.88
N GLU A 393 10.47 -22.94 15.92
CA GLU A 393 10.19 -23.19 17.34
C GLU A 393 10.23 -21.87 18.09
N LYS A 394 9.60 -21.82 19.28
CA LYS A 394 9.65 -20.68 20.22
C LYS A 394 9.19 -19.31 19.68
N GLY A 395 8.62 -19.23 18.48
CA GLY A 395 8.23 -17.95 17.87
C GLY A 395 7.27 -17.15 18.74
N ARG A 396 6.31 -17.82 19.38
CA ARG A 396 5.36 -17.18 20.29
C ARG A 396 6.05 -16.63 21.56
N GLU A 397 6.97 -17.41 22.13
CA GLU A 397 7.75 -16.99 23.30
C GLU A 397 8.62 -15.77 23.00
N VAL A 398 9.25 -15.76 21.81
CA VAL A 398 10.03 -14.61 21.31
C VAL A 398 9.14 -13.39 21.16
N PHE A 399 7.96 -13.53 20.54
CA PHE A 399 7.01 -12.42 20.38
C PHE A 399 6.54 -11.87 21.72
N ASP A 400 6.20 -12.72 22.68
CA ASP A 400 5.77 -12.31 24.01
C ASP A 400 6.92 -11.61 24.77
N ALA A 401 8.16 -12.09 24.65
CA ALA A 401 9.35 -11.44 25.24
C ALA A 401 9.61 -10.06 24.63
N LEU A 402 9.48 -9.89 23.32
CA LEU A 402 9.58 -8.58 22.66
C LEU A 402 8.55 -7.61 23.23
N THR A 403 7.29 -8.04 23.36
CA THR A 403 6.21 -7.24 23.93
C THR A 403 6.49 -6.82 25.39
N GLN A 404 6.99 -7.74 26.21
CA GLN A 404 7.37 -7.47 27.61
C GLN A 404 8.51 -6.45 27.73
N ASN A 405 9.35 -6.31 26.70
CA ASN A 405 10.43 -5.34 26.64
C ASN A 405 10.05 -4.04 25.90
N GLY A 406 8.75 -3.79 25.67
CA GLY A 406 8.27 -2.56 25.05
C GLY A 406 8.54 -2.47 23.54
N ILE A 407 8.67 -3.61 22.88
CA ILE A 407 8.76 -3.68 21.42
C ILE A 407 7.43 -4.15 20.86
N VAL A 408 6.83 -3.35 19.99
CA VAL A 408 5.57 -3.66 19.33
C VAL A 408 5.87 -4.22 17.94
N ALA A 409 5.65 -5.52 17.76
CA ALA A 409 5.74 -6.25 16.50
C ALA A 409 4.38 -6.86 16.16
N ASP A 410 4.26 -7.52 15.01
CA ASP A 410 3.03 -8.16 14.57
C ASP A 410 3.24 -9.69 14.51
N TRP A 411 2.33 -10.44 15.14
CA TRP A 411 2.31 -11.90 15.06
C TRP A 411 1.38 -12.38 13.96
N ARG A 412 1.87 -13.29 13.12
CA ARG A 412 1.07 -14.00 12.12
C ARG A 412 1.16 -15.50 12.30
N GLU A 413 -0.01 -16.07 12.48
CA GLU A 413 -0.12 -17.54 12.56
C GLU A 413 0.43 -18.20 11.27
N PRO A 414 1.05 -19.36 11.39
CA PRO A 414 1.23 -20.10 12.65
C PRO A 414 2.47 -19.64 13.46
N ASN A 415 3.46 -18.95 12.88
CA ASN A 415 4.77 -18.82 13.50
C ASN A 415 5.65 -17.67 12.91
N VAL A 416 5.05 -16.63 12.40
CA VAL A 416 5.80 -15.48 11.83
C VAL A 416 5.68 -14.25 12.72
N VAL A 417 6.83 -13.65 13.04
CA VAL A 417 6.94 -12.30 13.61
C VAL A 417 7.29 -11.33 12.48
N ARG A 418 6.44 -10.32 12.28
CA ARG A 418 6.68 -9.27 11.30
C ARG A 418 7.08 -7.99 12.00
N ILE A 419 8.10 -7.33 11.48
CA ILE A 419 8.57 -6.02 11.90
C ILE A 419 8.66 -5.09 10.70
N ALA A 420 8.27 -3.84 10.88
CA ALA A 420 8.31 -2.84 9.82
C ALA A 420 8.94 -1.55 10.37
N PRO A 421 10.25 -1.34 10.20
CA PRO A 421 10.89 -0.06 10.53
C PRO A 421 10.47 1.02 9.54
N VAL A 422 9.40 1.75 9.90
CA VAL A 422 8.78 2.78 9.06
C VAL A 422 9.63 4.06 9.08
N PRO A 423 10.07 4.56 7.92
CA PRO A 423 11.04 5.65 7.83
C PRO A 423 10.55 6.99 8.40
N LEU A 424 9.23 7.21 8.51
CA LEU A 424 8.68 8.44 9.10
C LEU A 424 8.95 8.56 10.61
N TYR A 425 9.07 7.45 11.34
CA TYR A 425 9.17 7.51 12.80
C TYR A 425 10.14 6.53 13.44
N ASN A 426 10.59 5.51 12.72
CA ASN A 426 11.64 4.63 13.25
C ASN A 426 13.04 5.16 12.95
N THR A 427 13.96 4.81 13.85
CA THR A 427 15.37 5.22 13.86
C THR A 427 16.27 4.00 13.74
N PHE A 428 17.57 4.21 13.51
CA PHE A 428 18.56 3.13 13.56
C PHE A 428 18.74 2.64 15.01
N GLU A 429 18.59 3.52 16.00
CA GLU A 429 18.58 3.15 17.41
C GLU A 429 17.41 2.22 17.76
N ASP A 430 16.20 2.44 17.18
CA ASP A 430 15.08 1.50 17.32
C ASP A 430 15.45 0.10 16.78
N CYS A 431 16.16 0.04 15.64
CA CYS A 431 16.62 -1.23 15.08
C CYS A 431 17.65 -1.92 16.00
N TYR A 432 18.59 -1.15 16.55
CA TYR A 432 19.59 -1.68 17.49
C TYR A 432 18.92 -2.18 18.77
N ARG A 433 17.98 -1.44 19.34
CA ARG A 433 17.21 -1.86 20.52
C ARG A 433 16.47 -3.17 20.30
N PHE A 434 15.88 -3.35 19.12
CA PHE A 434 15.26 -4.62 18.75
C PHE A 434 16.27 -5.76 18.78
N TYR A 435 17.43 -5.58 18.18
CA TYR A 435 18.51 -6.55 18.16
C TYR A 435 19.01 -6.86 19.59
N GLU A 436 19.21 -5.84 20.42
CA GLU A 436 19.67 -6.00 21.81
C GLU A 436 18.71 -6.88 22.61
N VAL A 437 17.39 -6.59 22.55
CA VAL A 437 16.37 -7.41 23.20
C VAL A 437 16.37 -8.84 22.65
N LEU A 438 16.38 -8.99 21.33
CA LEU A 438 16.33 -10.32 20.69
C LEU A 438 17.58 -11.16 21.03
N SER A 439 18.74 -10.53 21.20
CA SER A 439 19.99 -11.19 21.56
C SER A 439 20.01 -11.78 22.97
N GLN A 440 19.14 -11.27 23.86
CA GLN A 440 19.03 -11.70 25.27
C GLN A 440 17.97 -12.80 25.49
N ILE A 441 17.11 -13.07 24.53
CA ILE A 441 16.11 -14.13 24.60
C ILE A 441 16.82 -15.48 24.49
N LYS A 442 16.49 -16.41 25.40
CA LYS A 442 17.15 -17.74 25.52
C LYS A 442 16.39 -18.84 24.77
#